data_6411da56f69449b4cea4134087da31ec
#
_entry.id   6411da56f69449b4cea4134087da31ec
#
_cell.length_a   1.000
_cell.length_b   1.000
_cell.length_c   1.000
_cell.angle_alpha   90.00
_cell.angle_beta   90.00
_cell.angle_gamma   90.00
#
_symmetry.space_group_name_H-M   'P 1'
#
loop_
_entity.id
_entity.type
_entity.pdbx_description
1 polymer ?
#
loop_
_entity_poly.entity_id
_entity_poly.type
_entity_poly.pdbx_seq_one_letter_code
_entity_poly.pdbx_strand_id
1 'polypeptide(L)'
;MKLDVIEDVEKPWYAEGLKFKCTQCGNCCTGGPGYVWISDVEVDRLAEFLHVSRQEVIKWYCRRIGNQYSLKEKRNSQGNYDCVFLQEEQLPPSGGESVKHTRRTCAIYTVRPLQCRTWPFWEGNLATAGNWRRAGERCPGMDRGKQYSREQIEDLRDAQDWPK
;
A
#
# COMPACT_ATOMS: atom_id res chain seq x y z
N MET A 1 -42.06 23.10 -18.07
CA MET A 1 -40.68 23.60 -18.14
C MET A 1 -39.87 22.87 -17.05
N LYS A 2 -39.18 21.78 -17.41
CA LYS A 2 -38.34 21.06 -16.47
C LYS A 2 -37.02 21.80 -16.40
N LEU A 3 -36.72 22.33 -15.24
CA LEU A 3 -35.37 22.81 -14.92
C LEU A 3 -34.49 21.58 -14.72
N ASP A 4 -33.65 21.29 -15.70
CA ASP A 4 -32.51 20.38 -15.50
C ASP A 4 -31.56 21.09 -14.53
N VAL A 5 -31.60 20.66 -13.28
CA VAL A 5 -30.57 21.01 -12.28
C VAL A 5 -29.34 20.23 -12.72
N ILE A 6 -28.47 20.86 -13.49
CA ILE A 6 -27.10 20.39 -13.69
C ILE A 6 -26.45 20.61 -12.33
N GLU A 7 -26.38 19.55 -11.51
CA GLU A 7 -25.48 19.56 -10.38
C GLU A 7 -24.07 19.74 -10.96
N ASP A 8 -23.52 20.90 -10.71
CA ASP A 8 -22.12 21.22 -11.01
C ASP A 8 -21.28 20.41 -10.00
N VAL A 9 -21.11 19.12 -10.30
CA VAL A 9 -20.25 18.25 -9.49
C VAL A 9 -18.85 18.79 -9.65
N GLU A 10 -18.41 19.51 -8.62
CA GLU A 10 -17.09 20.12 -8.58
C GLU A 10 -16.03 19.06 -8.91
N LYS A 11 -15.29 19.26 -10.01
CA LYS A 11 -14.32 18.29 -10.50
C LYS A 11 -13.25 18.08 -9.43
N PRO A 12 -12.91 16.83 -9.08
CA PRO A 12 -11.84 16.59 -8.12
C PRO A 12 -10.52 17.15 -8.65
N TRP A 13 -9.63 17.53 -7.77
CA TRP A 13 -8.32 18.08 -8.12
C TRP A 13 -7.48 17.15 -9.02
N TYR A 14 -7.78 15.84 -9.01
CA TYR A 14 -7.14 14.81 -9.84
C TYR A 14 -7.96 14.45 -11.09
N ALA A 15 -8.84 15.33 -11.55
CA ALA A 15 -9.71 15.08 -12.69
C ALA A 15 -8.96 14.70 -13.99
N GLU A 16 -7.75 15.23 -14.16
CA GLU A 16 -6.87 14.92 -15.30
C GLU A 16 -6.06 13.61 -15.11
N GLY A 17 -6.32 12.92 -14.01
CA GLY A 17 -5.62 11.70 -13.64
C GLY A 17 -4.31 11.94 -12.90
N LEU A 18 -3.70 10.84 -12.44
CA LEU A 18 -2.45 10.85 -11.68
C LEU A 18 -1.51 9.76 -12.19
N LYS A 19 -0.20 9.96 -12.03
CA LYS A 19 0.80 8.96 -12.40
C LYS A 19 1.26 8.18 -11.18
N PHE A 20 1.44 6.88 -11.36
CA PHE A 20 2.03 6.03 -10.34
C PHE A 20 2.69 4.79 -10.93
N LYS A 21 3.85 4.42 -10.37
CA LYS A 21 4.51 3.13 -10.61
C LYS A 21 5.20 2.68 -9.33
N CYS A 22 4.77 1.56 -8.75
CA CYS A 22 5.44 1.02 -7.59
C CYS A 22 6.91 0.70 -7.91
N THR A 23 7.82 1.28 -7.13
CA THR A 23 9.28 1.05 -7.24
C THR A 23 9.76 -0.08 -6.33
N GLN A 24 8.86 -0.70 -5.57
CA GLN A 24 9.17 -1.73 -4.57
C GLN A 24 10.19 -1.25 -3.51
N CYS A 25 10.18 0.04 -3.20
CA CYS A 25 11.12 0.63 -2.23
C CYS A 25 10.89 0.20 -0.78
N GLY A 26 9.77 -0.45 -0.46
CA GLY A 26 9.40 -0.88 0.89
C GLY A 26 9.00 0.25 1.85
N ASN A 27 8.95 1.51 1.41
CA ASN A 27 8.63 2.63 2.31
C ASN A 27 7.19 2.60 2.83
N CYS A 28 6.25 1.99 2.09
CA CYS A 28 4.89 1.76 2.56
C CYS A 28 4.76 0.60 3.56
N CYS A 29 5.83 -0.19 3.74
CA CYS A 29 5.87 -1.35 4.64
C CYS A 29 6.56 -1.04 5.97
N THR A 30 6.93 0.20 6.24
CA THR A 30 7.62 0.64 7.48
C THR A 30 7.11 2.01 7.91
N GLY A 31 7.27 2.35 9.18
CA GLY A 31 6.90 3.66 9.72
C GLY A 31 6.29 3.60 11.10
N GLY A 32 5.27 4.42 11.37
CA GLY A 32 4.50 4.37 12.61
C GLY A 32 3.69 3.08 12.72
N PRO A 33 3.23 2.72 13.94
CA PRO A 33 2.37 1.55 14.11
C PRO A 33 1.07 1.74 13.34
N GLY A 34 0.55 0.66 12.75
CA GLY A 34 -0.67 0.73 11.95
C GLY A 34 -1.29 -0.63 11.69
N TYR A 35 -2.17 -0.67 10.72
CA TYR A 35 -2.84 -1.88 10.29
C TYR A 35 -2.69 -2.05 8.79
N VAL A 36 -2.32 -3.26 8.38
CA VAL A 36 -2.46 -3.75 7.02
C VAL A 36 -3.55 -4.79 7.05
N TRP A 37 -4.76 -4.37 6.73
CA TRP A 37 -5.93 -5.24 6.75
C TRP A 37 -5.83 -6.32 5.68
N ILE A 38 -6.28 -7.52 6.02
CA ILE A 38 -6.30 -8.68 5.15
C ILE A 38 -7.61 -9.42 5.34
N SER A 39 -8.32 -9.64 4.25
CA SER A 39 -9.59 -10.36 4.22
C SER A 39 -9.39 -11.87 4.31
N ASP A 40 -10.48 -12.60 4.61
CA ASP A 40 -10.45 -14.06 4.68
C ASP A 40 -9.99 -14.71 3.36
N VAL A 41 -10.46 -14.19 2.23
CA VAL A 41 -10.05 -14.67 0.89
C VAL A 41 -8.57 -14.40 0.63
N GLU A 42 -8.06 -13.29 1.12
CA GLU A 42 -6.64 -12.96 0.98
C GLU A 42 -5.76 -13.80 1.90
N VAL A 43 -6.24 -14.17 3.08
CA VAL A 43 -5.58 -15.15 3.96
C VAL A 43 -5.43 -16.50 3.25
N ASP A 44 -6.48 -16.98 2.57
CA ASP A 44 -6.43 -18.22 1.80
C ASP A 44 -5.44 -18.15 0.64
N ARG A 45 -5.45 -17.05 -0.11
CA ARG A 45 -4.49 -16.79 -1.20
C ARG A 45 -3.05 -16.73 -0.69
N LEU A 46 -2.85 -16.14 0.48
CA LEU A 46 -1.54 -16.08 1.11
C LEU A 46 -1.06 -17.46 1.58
N ALA A 47 -1.98 -18.29 2.09
CA ALA A 47 -1.69 -19.67 2.49
C ALA A 47 -1.23 -20.50 1.29
N GLU A 48 -1.92 -20.40 0.16
CA GLU A 48 -1.51 -21.04 -1.10
C GLU A 48 -0.12 -20.58 -1.56
N PHE A 49 0.12 -19.28 -1.55
CA PHE A 49 1.39 -18.69 -1.99
C PHE A 49 2.56 -19.14 -1.11
N LEU A 50 2.36 -19.22 0.21
CA LEU A 50 3.39 -19.61 1.17
C LEU A 50 3.50 -21.14 1.35
N HIS A 51 2.63 -21.92 0.71
CA HIS A 51 2.54 -23.39 0.87
C HIS A 51 2.36 -23.83 2.33
N VAL A 52 1.50 -23.13 3.06
CA VAL A 52 1.14 -23.42 4.46
C VAL A 52 -0.38 -23.43 4.63
N SER A 53 -0.85 -23.90 5.78
CA SER A 53 -2.29 -23.87 6.08
C SER A 53 -2.76 -22.45 6.41
N ARG A 54 -4.07 -22.20 6.22
CA ARG A 54 -4.74 -20.97 6.65
C ARG A 54 -4.47 -20.65 8.12
N GLN A 55 -4.54 -21.66 9.00
CA GLN A 55 -4.30 -21.50 10.43
C GLN A 55 -2.88 -21.04 10.73
N GLU A 56 -1.91 -21.54 9.99
CA GLU A 56 -0.51 -21.12 10.11
C GLU A 56 -0.32 -19.67 9.66
N VAL A 57 -0.98 -19.24 8.57
CA VAL A 57 -0.95 -17.83 8.15
C VAL A 57 -1.50 -16.94 9.26
N ILE A 58 -2.67 -17.27 9.80
CA ILE A 58 -3.28 -16.50 10.89
C ILE A 58 -2.37 -16.46 12.10
N LYS A 59 -1.82 -17.60 12.52
CA LYS A 59 -0.97 -17.73 13.70
C LYS A 59 0.35 -16.96 13.56
N TRP A 60 1.00 -17.05 12.41
CA TRP A 60 2.37 -16.53 12.27
C TRP A 60 2.41 -15.09 11.75
N TYR A 61 1.50 -14.72 10.86
CA TYR A 61 1.58 -13.46 10.13
C TYR A 61 0.46 -12.47 10.43
N CYS A 62 -0.64 -12.91 11.07
CA CYS A 62 -1.78 -12.04 11.34
C CYS A 62 -1.96 -11.79 12.84
N ARG A 63 -2.55 -10.64 13.15
CA ARG A 63 -3.15 -10.32 14.45
C ARG A 63 -4.64 -10.08 14.25
N ARG A 64 -5.46 -10.54 15.20
CA ARG A 64 -6.89 -10.32 15.18
C ARG A 64 -7.22 -8.98 15.82
N ILE A 65 -8.02 -8.17 15.13
CA ILE A 65 -8.52 -6.88 15.59
C ILE A 65 -10.05 -6.92 15.46
N GLY A 66 -10.75 -7.11 16.57
CA GLY A 66 -12.19 -7.37 16.54
C GLY A 66 -12.50 -8.63 15.72
N ASN A 67 -13.28 -8.47 14.66
CA ASN A 67 -13.66 -9.56 13.76
C ASN A 67 -12.79 -9.65 12.48
N GLN A 68 -11.73 -8.86 12.38
CA GLN A 68 -10.89 -8.78 11.20
C GLN A 68 -9.44 -9.15 11.51
N TYR A 69 -8.67 -9.38 10.46
CA TYR A 69 -7.24 -9.62 10.56
C TYR A 69 -6.44 -8.45 10.00
N SER A 70 -5.31 -8.17 10.64
CA SER A 70 -4.26 -7.30 10.12
C SER A 70 -2.95 -8.07 10.10
N LEU A 71 -2.10 -7.82 9.12
CA LEU A 71 -0.74 -8.35 9.12
C LEU A 71 0.00 -7.85 10.36
N LYS A 72 0.87 -8.69 10.90
CA LYS A 72 1.75 -8.32 12.02
C LYS A 72 2.82 -7.34 11.59
N GLU A 73 3.29 -6.58 12.55
CA GLU A 73 4.41 -5.68 12.43
C GLU A 73 5.52 -6.07 13.41
N LYS A 74 6.75 -5.76 13.06
CA LYS A 74 7.94 -5.92 13.91
C LYS A 74 8.55 -4.55 14.15
N ARG A 75 8.86 -4.22 15.39
CA ARG A 75 9.61 -3.01 15.71
C ARG A 75 11.06 -3.19 15.30
N ASN A 76 11.58 -2.29 14.47
CA ASN A 76 12.96 -2.33 14.03
C ASN A 76 13.89 -1.53 14.99
N SER A 77 15.20 -1.57 14.76
CA SER A 77 16.20 -0.89 15.58
C SER A 77 16.10 0.64 15.56
N GLN A 78 15.44 1.21 14.57
CA GLN A 78 15.20 2.65 14.43
C GLN A 78 13.89 3.11 15.12
N GLY A 79 13.16 2.17 15.73
CA GLY A 79 11.90 2.44 16.39
C GLY A 79 10.67 2.44 15.48
N ASN A 80 10.84 2.20 14.18
CA ASN A 80 9.74 2.03 13.24
C ASN A 80 9.11 0.63 13.35
N TYR A 81 7.92 0.50 12.82
CA TYR A 81 7.18 -0.76 12.71
C TYR A 81 7.21 -1.23 11.27
N ASP A 82 7.83 -2.38 11.04
CA ASP A 82 7.96 -2.99 9.73
C ASP A 82 6.91 -4.07 9.55
N CYS A 83 6.25 -4.10 8.39
CA CYS A 83 5.39 -5.21 8.00
C CYS A 83 6.18 -6.52 8.11
N VAL A 84 5.52 -7.58 8.63
CA VAL A 84 6.15 -8.90 8.80
C VAL A 84 6.76 -9.48 7.52
N PHE A 85 6.28 -9.04 6.35
CA PHE A 85 6.76 -9.45 5.04
C PHE A 85 7.77 -8.49 4.39
N LEU A 86 8.16 -7.43 5.09
CA LEU A 86 9.27 -6.59 4.64
C LEU A 86 10.58 -7.34 4.82
N GLN A 87 11.32 -7.50 3.74
CA GLN A 87 12.66 -8.09 3.72
C GLN A 87 13.71 -7.03 3.42
N GLU A 88 14.84 -7.11 4.08
CA GLU A 88 16.00 -6.26 3.85
C GLU A 88 17.19 -7.13 3.43
N GLU A 89 17.80 -6.75 2.32
CA GLU A 89 18.99 -7.39 1.78
C GLU A 89 20.11 -6.37 1.73
N GLN A 90 21.26 -6.72 2.33
CA GLN A 90 22.47 -5.94 2.20
C GLN A 90 23.16 -6.27 0.89
N LEU A 91 23.22 -5.30 0.00
CA LEU A 91 23.91 -5.44 -1.28
C LEU A 91 25.39 -5.08 -1.12
N PRO A 92 26.29 -5.78 -1.81
CA PRO A 92 27.70 -5.41 -1.83
C PRO A 92 27.88 -4.01 -2.44
N PRO A 93 28.94 -3.29 -2.06
CA PRO A 93 29.26 -2.02 -2.68
C PRO A 93 29.44 -2.20 -4.20
N SER A 94 28.84 -1.34 -4.99
CA SER A 94 29.02 -1.33 -6.45
C SER A 94 29.91 -0.16 -6.88
N GLY A 95 30.78 -0.40 -7.86
CA GLY A 95 31.50 0.68 -8.54
C GLY A 95 32.58 1.40 -7.71
N GLY A 96 33.20 0.74 -6.69
CA GLY A 96 34.28 1.33 -5.90
C GLY A 96 33.83 2.18 -4.69
N GLU A 97 32.54 2.16 -4.38
CA GLU A 97 31.99 2.79 -3.18
C GLU A 97 32.24 1.92 -1.95
N SER A 98 32.54 2.54 -0.79
CA SER A 98 32.70 1.84 0.49
C SER A 98 31.38 1.63 1.22
N VAL A 99 30.25 2.06 0.67
CA VAL A 99 28.94 2.06 1.31
C VAL A 99 28.13 0.85 0.89
N LYS A 100 27.66 0.06 1.84
CA LYS A 100 26.69 -1.00 1.60
C LYS A 100 25.31 -0.38 1.35
N HIS A 101 24.65 -0.84 0.29
CA HIS A 101 23.27 -0.43 0.00
C HIS A 101 22.29 -1.45 0.56
N THR A 102 21.25 -0.98 1.23
CA THR A 102 20.14 -1.84 1.68
C THR A 102 19.01 -1.80 0.67
N ARG A 103 18.67 -2.96 0.12
CA ARG A 103 17.47 -3.15 -0.69
C ARG A 103 16.36 -3.70 0.19
N ARG A 104 15.19 -3.05 0.13
CA ARG A 104 13.97 -3.53 0.78
C ARG A 104 13.01 -4.08 -0.24
N THR A 105 12.36 -5.19 0.06
CA THR A 105 11.39 -5.85 -0.83
C THR A 105 10.23 -6.42 -0.01
N CYS A 106 9.08 -6.59 -0.67
CA CYS A 106 7.94 -7.28 -0.09
C CYS A 106 7.98 -8.76 -0.49
N ALA A 107 8.10 -9.67 0.49
CA ALA A 107 8.14 -11.11 0.25
C ALA A 107 6.87 -11.67 -0.43
N ILE A 108 5.75 -10.99 -0.28
CA ILE A 108 4.43 -11.38 -0.82
C ILE A 108 3.95 -10.41 -1.90
N TYR A 109 4.84 -9.77 -2.65
CA TYR A 109 4.50 -8.68 -3.56
C TYR A 109 3.35 -9.01 -4.52
N THR A 110 3.32 -10.21 -5.08
CA THR A 110 2.31 -10.66 -6.05
C THR A 110 0.94 -10.96 -5.42
N VAL A 111 0.91 -11.28 -4.13
CA VAL A 111 -0.31 -11.63 -3.38
C VAL A 111 -0.60 -10.63 -2.25
N ARG A 112 -0.08 -9.42 -2.37
CA ARG A 112 -0.31 -8.35 -1.39
C ARG A 112 -1.81 -8.13 -1.13
N PRO A 113 -2.21 -7.81 0.11
CA PRO A 113 -3.57 -7.40 0.42
C PRO A 113 -4.04 -6.23 -0.46
N LEU A 114 -5.35 -6.11 -0.61
CA LEU A 114 -5.99 -5.05 -1.39
C LEU A 114 -5.51 -3.67 -0.95
N GLN A 115 -5.40 -3.43 0.34
CA GLN A 115 -4.88 -2.18 0.89
C GLN A 115 -3.50 -1.83 0.32
N CYS A 116 -2.59 -2.79 0.21
CA CYS A 116 -1.27 -2.57 -0.38
C CYS A 116 -1.31 -2.39 -1.89
N ARG A 117 -2.25 -3.06 -2.59
CA ARG A 117 -2.38 -3.00 -4.05
C ARG A 117 -3.02 -1.71 -4.54
N THR A 118 -3.85 -1.08 -3.70
CA THR A 118 -4.54 0.19 -4.04
C THR A 118 -3.74 1.43 -3.64
N TRP A 119 -2.61 1.27 -2.91
CA TRP A 119 -1.70 2.37 -2.68
C TRP A 119 -1.20 2.96 -4.02
N PRO A 120 -1.12 4.29 -4.18
CA PRO A 120 -1.36 5.35 -3.21
C PRO A 120 -2.77 5.96 -3.26
N PHE A 121 -3.70 5.35 -3.99
CA PHE A 121 -5.03 5.90 -4.28
C PHE A 121 -6.05 5.74 -3.14
N TRP A 122 -5.58 5.89 -1.90
CA TRP A 122 -6.45 5.86 -0.74
C TRP A 122 -7.15 7.19 -0.53
N GLU A 123 -8.38 7.15 0.03
CA GLU A 123 -9.21 8.32 0.28
C GLU A 123 -8.42 9.45 0.98
N GLY A 124 -7.66 9.13 2.03
CA GLY A 124 -6.86 10.11 2.76
C GLY A 124 -5.77 10.79 1.93
N ASN A 125 -5.15 10.07 0.99
CA ASN A 125 -4.15 10.64 0.10
C ASN A 125 -4.79 11.50 -1.01
N LEU A 126 -6.00 11.13 -1.43
CA LEU A 126 -6.75 11.80 -2.50
C LEU A 126 -7.58 12.99 -2.00
N ALA A 127 -7.74 13.16 -0.70
CA ALA A 127 -8.58 14.23 -0.12
C ALA A 127 -8.16 15.62 -0.61
N THR A 128 -6.86 15.88 -0.73
CA THR A 128 -6.33 17.12 -1.30
C THR A 128 -5.03 16.89 -2.07
N ALA A 129 -4.69 17.79 -2.98
CA ALA A 129 -3.39 17.79 -3.65
C ALA A 129 -2.21 17.91 -2.64
N GLY A 130 -2.43 18.54 -1.49
CA GLY A 130 -1.46 18.61 -0.41
C GLY A 130 -1.20 17.25 0.24
N ASN A 131 -2.26 16.47 0.47
CA ASN A 131 -2.14 15.11 1.02
C ASN A 131 -1.40 14.19 0.05
N TRP A 132 -1.69 14.28 -1.23
CA TRP A 132 -0.98 13.55 -2.27
C TRP A 132 0.52 13.85 -2.28
N ARG A 133 0.89 15.13 -2.29
CA ARG A 133 2.31 15.53 -2.22
C ARG A 133 3.01 15.00 -0.97
N ARG A 134 2.35 15.08 0.20
CA ARG A 134 2.90 14.54 1.46
C ARG A 134 3.11 13.03 1.40
N ALA A 135 2.19 12.28 0.80
CA ALA A 135 2.38 10.84 0.57
C ALA A 135 3.56 10.59 -0.38
N GLY A 136 3.75 11.45 -1.39
CA GLY A 136 4.86 11.41 -2.35
C GLY A 136 6.23 11.61 -1.73
N GLU A 137 6.35 12.34 -0.61
CA GLU A 137 7.62 12.51 0.11
C GLU A 137 8.24 11.16 0.54
N ARG A 138 7.39 10.16 0.77
CA ARG A 138 7.82 8.80 1.15
C ARG A 138 7.74 7.79 0.03
N CYS A 139 7.01 8.09 -1.04
CA CYS A 139 6.75 7.17 -2.14
C CYS A 139 7.36 7.66 -3.46
N PRO A 140 8.57 7.21 -3.82
CA PRO A 140 9.27 7.68 -5.02
C PRO A 140 8.58 7.28 -6.33
N GLY A 141 7.56 6.41 -6.27
CA GLY A 141 6.78 5.97 -7.43
C GLY A 141 5.61 6.89 -7.77
N MET A 142 5.24 7.83 -6.89
CA MET A 142 4.18 8.81 -7.16
C MET A 142 4.63 9.83 -8.20
N ASP A 143 3.68 10.32 -8.97
CA ASP A 143 3.85 11.24 -10.10
C ASP A 143 4.79 10.71 -11.22
N ARG A 144 5.00 9.39 -11.26
CA ARG A 144 5.83 8.70 -12.25
C ARG A 144 5.14 7.47 -12.84
N GLY A 145 5.59 7.06 -14.01
CA GLY A 145 5.17 5.82 -14.66
C GLY A 145 3.80 5.90 -15.31
N LYS A 146 2.94 4.90 -15.05
CA LYS A 146 1.63 4.78 -15.70
C LYS A 146 0.69 5.92 -15.29
N GLN A 147 0.00 6.49 -16.29
CA GLN A 147 -1.12 7.40 -16.07
C GLN A 147 -2.38 6.59 -15.71
N TYR A 148 -3.03 6.96 -14.62
CA TYR A 148 -4.34 6.47 -14.21
C TYR A 148 -5.38 7.54 -14.52
N SER A 149 -6.49 7.17 -15.17
CA SER A 149 -7.59 8.08 -15.38
C SER A 149 -8.33 8.34 -14.05
N ARG A 150 -9.19 9.37 -14.05
CA ARG A 150 -10.07 9.65 -12.90
C ARG A 150 -10.85 8.41 -12.49
N GLU A 151 -11.49 7.73 -13.43
CA GLU A 151 -12.32 6.54 -13.19
C GLU A 151 -11.48 5.42 -12.57
N GLN A 152 -10.29 5.16 -13.09
CA GLN A 152 -9.38 4.15 -12.53
C GLN A 152 -8.94 4.48 -11.10
N ILE A 153 -8.73 5.76 -10.79
CA ILE A 153 -8.37 6.23 -9.45
C ILE A 153 -9.55 6.03 -8.50
N GLU A 154 -10.76 6.39 -8.93
CA GLU A 154 -11.99 6.25 -8.14
C GLU A 154 -12.31 4.77 -7.91
N ASP A 155 -12.17 3.90 -8.90
CA ASP A 155 -12.31 2.45 -8.75
C ASP A 155 -11.35 1.87 -7.69
N LEU A 156 -10.08 2.29 -7.70
CA LEU A 156 -9.09 1.86 -6.72
C LEU A 156 -9.35 2.41 -5.33
N ARG A 157 -9.82 3.66 -5.23
CA ARG A 157 -10.23 4.27 -3.97
C ARG A 157 -11.45 3.54 -3.38
N ASP A 158 -12.46 3.28 -4.20
CA ASP A 158 -13.74 2.74 -3.77
C ASP A 158 -13.69 1.21 -3.55
N ALA A 159 -12.64 0.54 -4.06
CA ALA A 159 -12.37 -0.87 -3.77
C ALA A 159 -11.99 -1.13 -2.29
N GLN A 160 -11.83 -0.10 -1.47
CA GLN A 160 -11.47 -0.25 -0.06
C GLN A 160 -12.56 -1.02 0.71
N ASP A 161 -12.19 -2.18 1.25
CA ASP A 161 -13.03 -3.08 2.04
C ASP A 161 -12.61 -3.18 3.52
N TRP A 162 -11.68 -2.33 3.96
CA TRP A 162 -11.17 -2.29 5.32
C TRP A 162 -11.73 -1.11 6.13
N PRO A 163 -11.70 -1.16 7.48
CA PRO A 163 -12.16 -0.07 8.34
C PRO A 163 -11.43 1.25 8.08
N LYS A 164 -12.19 2.34 8.12
CA LYS A 164 -11.66 3.70 8.02
C LYS A 164 -11.05 4.18 9.33
#